data_89d49fd06cad633903e49ade2156faee
#
_entry.id   89d49fd06cad633903e49ade2156faee
#
_cell.length_a   1.000
_cell.length_b   1.000
_cell.length_c   1.000
_cell.angle_alpha   90.00
_cell.angle_beta   90.00
_cell.angle_gamma   90.00
#
_symmetry.space_group_name_H-M   'P 1'
#
loop_
_entity.id
_entity.type
_entity.pdbx_description
1 polymer ?
#
loop_
_entity_poly.entity_id
_entity_poly.type
_entity_poly.pdbx_seq_one_letter_code
_entity_poly.pdbx_strand_id
1 'polypeptide(L)'
;MARLRPERLRAALDEQLIALGRADEAPPPDARLEDALVAAVLAAYDAGEEPVRTALRVTARVLLERLATDFPGRSVEVRVPPYAAVQCVEGPRHTRGTPPNVIETDAKTWIMLATGRTTWDEARDRISASGERADLSARLPVRPYGAQP
;
A
#
# COMPACT_ATOMS: atom_id res chain seq x y z
N MET A 1 -11.42 8.41 0.79
CA MET A 1 -11.59 7.01 0.34
C MET A 1 -12.30 6.24 1.43
N ALA A 2 -13.35 5.48 1.10
CA ALA A 2 -14.08 4.71 2.10
C ALA A 2 -13.23 3.56 2.65
N ARG A 3 -13.26 3.36 3.97
CA ARG A 3 -12.53 2.27 4.62
C ARG A 3 -12.97 0.91 4.07
N LEU A 4 -12.01 0.03 3.85
CA LEU A 4 -12.28 -1.33 3.41
C LEU A 4 -13.02 -2.11 4.49
N ARG A 5 -14.08 -2.81 4.06
CA ARG A 5 -14.88 -3.64 4.97
C ARG A 5 -14.13 -4.93 5.31
N PRO A 6 -14.28 -5.44 6.54
CA PRO A 6 -13.64 -6.70 6.94
C PRO A 6 -13.91 -7.86 5.98
N GLU A 7 -15.12 -7.94 5.41
CA GLU A 7 -15.48 -9.02 4.47
C GLU A 7 -14.62 -8.99 3.21
N ARG A 8 -14.27 -7.79 2.70
CA ARG A 8 -13.39 -7.66 1.52
C ARG A 8 -11.95 -8.05 1.85
N LEU A 9 -11.48 -7.66 3.02
CA LEU A 9 -10.15 -8.05 3.50
C LEU A 9 -10.06 -9.56 3.67
N ARG A 10 -11.07 -10.15 4.27
CA ARG A 10 -11.15 -11.60 4.51
C ARG A 10 -11.18 -12.37 3.19
N ALA A 11 -12.02 -11.95 2.24
CA ALA A 11 -12.09 -12.60 0.93
C ALA A 11 -10.76 -12.55 0.19
N ALA A 12 -10.07 -11.41 0.20
CA ALA A 12 -8.76 -11.26 -0.43
C ALA A 12 -7.70 -12.14 0.25
N LEU A 13 -7.71 -12.20 1.58
CA LEU A 13 -6.81 -13.05 2.36
C LEU A 13 -7.06 -14.52 2.06
N ASP A 14 -8.31 -14.96 2.04
CA ASP A 14 -8.67 -16.35 1.77
C ASP A 14 -8.19 -16.80 0.39
N GLU A 15 -8.42 -15.99 -0.65
CA GLU A 15 -7.92 -16.28 -1.99
C GLU A 15 -6.39 -16.44 -2.00
N GLN A 16 -5.68 -15.55 -1.32
CA GLN A 16 -4.22 -15.61 -1.30
C GLN A 16 -3.70 -16.81 -0.50
N LEU A 17 -4.33 -17.14 0.61
CA LEU A 17 -3.97 -18.32 1.40
C LEU A 17 -4.22 -19.62 0.62
N ILE A 18 -5.31 -19.72 -0.11
CA ILE A 18 -5.58 -20.85 -1.00
C ILE A 18 -4.44 -20.98 -2.03
N ALA A 19 -4.06 -19.88 -2.68
CA ALA A 19 -2.98 -19.89 -3.67
C ALA A 19 -1.63 -20.30 -3.07
N LEU A 20 -1.40 -20.01 -1.78
CA LEU A 20 -0.19 -20.43 -1.06
C LEU A 20 -0.25 -21.85 -0.51
N GLY A 21 -1.36 -22.57 -0.70
CA GLY A 21 -1.56 -23.90 -0.10
C GLY A 21 -1.79 -23.87 1.41
N ARG A 22 -2.30 -22.76 1.94
CA ARG A 22 -2.51 -22.50 3.37
C ARG A 22 -3.99 -22.27 3.73
N ALA A 23 -4.89 -22.87 2.97
CA ALA A 23 -6.34 -22.67 3.10
C ALA A 23 -6.92 -23.14 4.44
N ASP A 24 -6.23 -24.04 5.11
CA ASP A 24 -6.65 -24.63 6.41
C ASP A 24 -6.18 -23.83 7.63
N GLU A 25 -5.46 -22.75 7.43
CA GLU A 25 -5.07 -21.89 8.54
C GLU A 25 -6.28 -21.20 9.17
N ALA A 26 -6.28 -21.13 10.50
CA ALA A 26 -7.35 -20.45 11.24
C ALA A 26 -7.40 -18.96 10.84
N PRO A 27 -8.58 -18.40 10.56
CA PRO A 27 -8.68 -17.00 10.18
C PRO A 27 -8.29 -16.08 11.34
N PRO A 28 -7.53 -15.00 11.06
CA PRO A 28 -7.19 -14.04 12.09
C PRO A 28 -8.42 -13.21 12.51
N PRO A 29 -8.41 -12.61 13.71
CA PRO A 29 -9.45 -11.67 14.10
C PRO A 29 -9.45 -10.44 13.18
N ASP A 30 -10.59 -9.75 13.10
CA ASP A 30 -10.77 -8.60 12.19
C ASP A 30 -9.68 -7.52 12.35
N ALA A 31 -9.24 -7.28 13.57
CA ALA A 31 -8.18 -6.31 13.87
C ALA A 31 -6.82 -6.67 13.25
N ARG A 32 -6.63 -7.91 12.81
CA ARG A 32 -5.39 -8.40 12.21
C ARG A 32 -5.50 -8.71 10.72
N LEU A 33 -6.67 -8.51 10.11
CA LEU A 33 -6.90 -8.88 8.71
C LEU A 33 -5.97 -8.13 7.74
N GLU A 34 -5.78 -6.85 7.95
CA GLU A 34 -4.89 -6.06 7.08
C GLU A 34 -3.45 -6.56 7.15
N ASP A 35 -2.93 -6.74 8.35
CA ASP A 35 -1.55 -7.22 8.52
C ASP A 35 -1.37 -8.64 8.00
N ALA A 36 -2.37 -9.51 8.21
CA ALA A 36 -2.35 -10.87 7.68
C ALA A 36 -2.36 -10.88 6.15
N LEU A 37 -3.15 -10.01 5.53
CA LEU A 37 -3.20 -9.88 4.08
C LEU A 37 -1.85 -9.39 3.52
N VAL A 38 -1.27 -8.36 4.12
CA VAL A 38 0.05 -7.87 3.73
C VAL A 38 1.08 -9.00 3.84
N ALA A 39 1.09 -9.73 4.95
CA ALA A 39 2.01 -10.85 5.15
C ALA A 39 1.82 -11.96 4.10
N ALA A 40 0.59 -12.29 3.74
CA ALA A 40 0.30 -13.30 2.73
C ALA A 40 0.77 -12.88 1.32
N VAL A 41 0.61 -11.60 0.98
CA VAL A 41 1.12 -11.06 -0.29
C VAL A 41 2.65 -11.09 -0.33
N LEU A 42 3.29 -10.71 0.77
CA LEU A 42 4.76 -10.79 0.86
C LEU A 42 5.26 -12.24 0.78
N ALA A 43 4.52 -13.18 1.39
CA ALA A 43 4.85 -14.61 1.31
C ALA A 43 4.78 -15.13 -0.13
N ALA A 44 3.82 -14.67 -0.95
CA ALA A 44 3.76 -15.00 -2.36
C ALA A 44 5.00 -14.51 -3.11
N TYR A 45 5.40 -13.26 -2.90
CA TYR A 45 6.63 -12.73 -3.50
C TYR A 45 7.88 -13.49 -3.03
N ASP A 46 7.96 -13.84 -1.75
CA ASP A 46 9.09 -14.61 -1.21
C ASP A 46 9.18 -16.02 -1.84
N ALA A 47 8.04 -16.60 -2.21
CA ALA A 47 7.96 -17.87 -2.92
C ALA A 47 8.24 -17.74 -4.44
N GLY A 48 8.52 -16.53 -4.93
CA GLY A 48 8.73 -16.27 -6.35
C GLY A 48 7.45 -16.29 -7.17
N GLU A 49 6.30 -16.15 -6.52
CA GLU A 49 4.98 -16.17 -7.16
C GLU A 49 4.36 -14.78 -7.23
N GLU A 50 3.51 -14.57 -8.23
CA GLU A 50 2.67 -13.37 -8.28
C GLU A 50 1.51 -13.54 -7.29
N PRO A 51 1.21 -12.54 -6.43
CA PRO A 51 0.02 -12.58 -5.60
C PRO A 51 -1.24 -12.64 -6.44
N VAL A 52 -2.30 -13.22 -5.90
CA VAL A 52 -3.61 -13.17 -6.57
C VAL A 52 -4.06 -11.72 -6.73
N ARG A 53 -4.69 -11.42 -7.86
CA ARG A 53 -5.01 -10.04 -8.25
C ARG A 53 -5.84 -9.30 -7.20
N THR A 54 -6.81 -9.98 -6.59
CA THR A 54 -7.65 -9.40 -5.53
C THR A 54 -6.82 -9.00 -4.32
N ALA A 55 -5.92 -9.88 -3.86
CA ALA A 55 -5.03 -9.60 -2.73
C ALA A 55 -4.06 -8.45 -3.04
N LEU A 56 -3.48 -8.44 -4.24
CA LEU A 56 -2.58 -7.38 -4.69
C LEU A 56 -3.27 -6.01 -4.68
N ARG A 57 -4.46 -5.92 -5.25
CA ARG A 57 -5.26 -4.69 -5.30
C ARG A 57 -5.61 -4.18 -3.90
N VAL A 58 -6.12 -5.06 -3.05
CA VAL A 58 -6.55 -4.68 -1.68
C VAL A 58 -5.34 -4.29 -0.83
N THR A 59 -4.23 -5.02 -0.92
CA THR A 59 -3.00 -4.69 -0.19
C THR A 59 -2.43 -3.34 -0.60
N ALA A 60 -2.36 -3.06 -1.90
CA ALA A 60 -1.88 -1.76 -2.39
C ALA A 60 -2.72 -0.61 -1.80
N ARG A 61 -4.05 -0.78 -1.78
CA ARG A 61 -4.98 0.21 -1.21
C ARG A 61 -4.83 0.36 0.30
N VAL A 62 -4.74 -0.74 1.05
CA VAL A 62 -4.54 -0.72 2.50
C VAL A 62 -3.30 0.10 2.87
N LEU A 63 -2.20 -0.13 2.19
CA LEU A 63 -0.94 0.56 2.47
C LEU A 63 -0.99 2.05 2.06
N LEU A 64 -1.69 2.39 0.99
CA LEU A 64 -1.93 3.80 0.62
C LEU A 64 -2.80 4.51 1.67
N GLU A 65 -3.84 3.86 2.16
CA GLU A 65 -4.70 4.43 3.21
C GLU A 65 -3.92 4.65 4.52
N ARG A 66 -3.02 3.74 4.88
CA ARG A 66 -2.14 3.93 6.04
C ARG A 66 -1.22 5.13 5.86
N LEU A 67 -0.62 5.29 4.69
CA LEU A 67 0.21 6.45 4.38
C LEU A 67 -0.59 7.75 4.54
N ALA A 68 -1.79 7.82 3.97
CA ALA A 68 -2.64 9.01 4.04
C ALA A 68 -3.15 9.29 5.46
N THR A 69 -3.31 8.26 6.28
CA THR A 69 -3.69 8.40 7.70
C THR A 69 -2.53 8.94 8.53
N ASP A 70 -1.32 8.44 8.32
CA ASP A 70 -0.13 8.87 9.04
C ASP A 70 0.34 10.27 8.60
N PHE A 71 0.16 10.59 7.34
CA PHE A 71 0.57 11.87 6.75
C PHE A 71 -0.59 12.51 5.99
N PRO A 72 -1.60 13.01 6.70
CA PRO A 72 -2.77 13.60 6.06
C PRO A 72 -2.41 14.89 5.33
N GLY A 73 -3.13 15.19 4.26
CA GLY A 73 -2.96 16.39 3.46
C GLY A 73 -3.33 16.20 2.00
N ARG A 74 -3.03 17.20 1.19
CA ARG A 74 -3.37 17.25 -0.24
C ARG A 74 -2.24 17.75 -1.12
N SER A 75 -1.02 17.82 -0.58
CA SER A 75 0.11 18.36 -1.34
C SER A 75 0.77 17.34 -2.26
N VAL A 76 0.59 16.05 -1.99
CA VAL A 76 1.16 14.94 -2.76
C VAL A 76 0.06 13.95 -3.12
N GLU A 77 0.00 13.54 -4.38
CA GLU A 77 -0.81 12.42 -4.82
C GLU A 77 0.07 11.22 -5.10
N VAL A 78 -0.27 10.07 -4.51
CA VAL A 78 0.41 8.80 -4.76
C VAL A 78 -0.52 7.88 -5.54
N ARG A 79 -0.10 7.48 -6.72
CA ARG A 79 -0.86 6.64 -7.66
C ARG A 79 -0.21 5.27 -7.81
N VAL A 80 -1.02 4.24 -7.70
CA VAL A 80 -0.63 2.86 -7.97
C VAL A 80 -1.62 2.27 -8.98
N PRO A 81 -1.49 2.64 -10.26
CA PRO A 81 -2.42 2.17 -11.28
C PRO A 81 -2.29 0.66 -11.49
N PRO A 82 -3.38 -0.02 -11.85
CA PRO A 82 -4.75 0.51 -12.03
C PRO A 82 -5.59 0.48 -10.75
N TYR A 83 -5.00 0.32 -9.58
CA TYR A 83 -5.71 -0.09 -8.38
C TYR A 83 -6.20 1.03 -7.49
N ALA A 84 -5.38 2.03 -7.20
CA ALA A 84 -5.76 3.09 -6.27
C ALA A 84 -4.85 4.33 -6.36
N ALA A 85 -5.33 5.42 -5.79
CA ALA A 85 -4.56 6.64 -5.56
C ALA A 85 -5.03 7.30 -4.27
N VAL A 86 -4.13 7.99 -3.58
CA VAL A 86 -4.45 8.78 -2.39
C VAL A 86 -3.77 10.13 -2.46
N GLN A 87 -4.37 11.11 -1.78
CA GLN A 87 -3.71 12.38 -1.48
C GLN A 87 -3.18 12.32 -0.05
N CYS A 88 -2.00 12.87 0.17
CA CYS A 88 -1.34 12.86 1.48
C CYS A 88 -0.41 14.05 1.61
N VAL A 89 0.21 14.18 2.78
CA VAL A 89 1.20 15.19 3.16
C VAL A 89 0.63 16.60 3.16
N GLU A 90 0.79 17.29 4.27
CA GLU A 90 0.46 18.71 4.39
C GLU A 90 1.38 19.55 3.53
N GLY A 91 0.86 20.64 3.01
CA GLY A 91 1.60 21.59 2.22
C GLY A 91 0.70 22.63 1.57
N PRO A 92 1.26 23.51 0.73
CA PRO A 92 0.49 24.51 0.03
C PRO A 92 -0.67 23.88 -0.74
N ARG A 93 -1.87 24.47 -0.57
CA ARG A 93 -3.05 24.05 -1.33
C ARG A 93 -2.93 24.42 -2.78
N HIS A 94 -3.15 23.45 -3.65
CA HIS A 94 -3.42 23.73 -5.06
C HIS A 94 -4.94 23.88 -5.24
N THR A 95 -5.35 25.03 -5.75
CA THR A 95 -6.77 25.37 -5.87
C THR A 95 -7.38 24.97 -7.22
N ARG A 96 -6.57 24.53 -8.18
CA ARG A 96 -7.02 24.14 -9.51
C ARG A 96 -6.22 22.97 -10.07
N GLY A 97 -6.93 21.97 -10.61
CA GLY A 97 -6.34 20.92 -11.43
C GLY A 97 -5.58 19.85 -10.68
N THR A 98 -4.53 19.37 -11.30
CA THR A 98 -3.68 18.29 -10.79
C THR A 98 -2.93 18.71 -9.53
N PRO A 99 -2.77 17.83 -8.52
CA PRO A 99 -1.90 18.08 -7.39
C PRO A 99 -0.49 18.53 -7.83
N PRO A 100 0.16 19.44 -7.08
CA PRO A 100 1.46 19.97 -7.48
C PRO A 100 2.58 18.93 -7.47
N ASN A 101 2.39 17.83 -6.73
CA ASN A 101 3.35 16.75 -6.60
C ASN A 101 2.65 15.42 -6.84
N VAL A 102 3.18 14.64 -7.76
CA VAL A 102 2.62 13.34 -8.13
C VAL A 102 3.70 12.29 -8.10
N ILE A 103 3.41 11.19 -7.41
CA ILE A 103 4.24 9.99 -7.38
C ILE A 103 3.42 8.85 -7.96
N GLU A 104 3.99 8.13 -8.92
CA GLU A 104 3.35 6.97 -9.53
C GLU A 104 4.32 5.81 -9.60
N THR A 105 3.85 4.63 -9.21
CA THR A 105 4.62 3.38 -9.30
C THR A 105 3.69 2.18 -9.44
N ASP A 106 4.23 1.03 -9.77
CA ASP A 106 3.48 -0.22 -9.84
C ASP A 106 3.19 -0.80 -8.46
N ALA A 107 2.24 -1.74 -8.39
CA ALA A 107 1.79 -2.30 -7.13
C ALA A 107 2.89 -3.05 -6.38
N LYS A 108 3.72 -3.83 -7.05
CA LYS A 108 4.82 -4.55 -6.40
C LYS A 108 5.82 -3.59 -5.79
N THR A 109 6.27 -2.60 -6.55
CA THR A 109 7.21 -1.58 -6.06
C THR A 109 6.61 -0.82 -4.87
N TRP A 110 5.34 -0.42 -4.96
CA TRP A 110 4.66 0.25 -3.85
C TRP A 110 4.63 -0.62 -2.59
N ILE A 111 4.23 -1.88 -2.70
CA ILE A 111 4.16 -2.80 -1.56
C ILE A 111 5.55 -3.01 -0.93
N MET A 112 6.58 -3.16 -1.75
CA MET A 112 7.95 -3.31 -1.26
C MET A 112 8.46 -2.06 -0.53
N LEU A 113 8.16 -0.88 -1.06
CA LEU A 113 8.47 0.39 -0.41
C LEU A 113 7.71 0.56 0.92
N ALA A 114 6.40 0.33 0.88
CA ALA A 114 5.54 0.53 2.04
C ALA A 114 5.84 -0.43 3.20
N THR A 115 6.38 -1.60 2.90
CA THR A 115 6.74 -2.63 3.89
C THR A 115 8.22 -2.61 4.28
N GLY A 116 9.01 -1.70 3.69
CA GLY A 116 10.44 -1.58 3.99
C GLY A 116 11.33 -2.64 3.35
N ARG A 117 10.80 -3.42 2.41
CA ARG A 117 11.58 -4.45 1.68
C ARG A 117 12.51 -3.86 0.63
N THR A 118 12.23 -2.65 0.18
CA THR A 118 13.14 -1.85 -0.65
C THR A 118 13.13 -0.41 -0.16
N THR A 119 14.20 0.32 -0.45
CA THR A 119 14.29 1.74 -0.12
C THR A 119 13.86 2.61 -1.30
N TRP A 120 13.57 3.87 -1.02
CA TRP A 120 13.26 4.86 -2.06
C TRP A 120 14.37 4.94 -3.11
N ASP A 121 15.62 4.99 -2.67
CA ASP A 121 16.76 5.09 -3.58
C ASP A 121 16.94 3.84 -4.44
N GLU A 122 16.76 2.65 -3.88
CA GLU A 122 16.82 1.40 -4.62
C GLU A 122 15.73 1.26 -5.67
N ALA A 123 14.54 1.82 -5.40
CA ALA A 123 13.39 1.74 -6.29
C ALA A 123 13.26 2.95 -7.25
N ARG A 124 14.17 3.91 -7.20
CA ARG A 124 14.05 5.20 -7.86
C ARG A 124 13.73 5.11 -9.36
N ASP A 125 14.31 4.18 -10.06
CA ASP A 125 14.08 3.94 -11.50
C ASP A 125 12.70 3.35 -11.82
N ARG A 126 11.97 2.87 -10.81
CA ARG A 126 10.61 2.33 -10.94
C ARG A 126 9.55 3.30 -10.39
N ILE A 127 9.95 4.49 -10.03
CA ILE A 127 9.09 5.53 -9.49
C ILE A 127 9.10 6.72 -10.45
N SER A 128 7.90 7.15 -10.87
CA SER A 128 7.74 8.42 -11.56
C SER A 128 7.35 9.48 -10.53
N ALA A 129 8.18 10.50 -10.37
CA ALA A 129 7.95 11.55 -9.40
C ALA A 129 8.08 12.92 -10.07
N SER A 130 7.07 13.78 -9.91
CA SER A 130 7.07 15.14 -10.41
C SER A 130 6.63 16.12 -9.33
N GLY A 131 7.32 17.25 -9.24
CA GLY A 131 7.10 18.27 -8.21
C GLY A 131 8.15 18.24 -7.11
N GLU A 132 8.34 19.38 -6.46
CA GLU A 132 9.39 19.56 -5.45
C GLU A 132 9.22 18.69 -4.21
N ARG A 133 7.98 18.29 -3.89
CA ARG A 133 7.63 17.50 -2.71
C ARG A 133 7.35 16.03 -3.03
N ALA A 134 7.65 15.60 -4.25
CA ALA A 134 7.39 14.23 -4.70
C ALA A 134 8.51 13.28 -4.22
N ASP A 135 8.69 13.20 -2.92
CA ASP A 135 9.65 12.31 -2.25
C ASP A 135 9.03 11.80 -0.94
N LEU A 136 8.88 10.48 -0.84
CA LEU A 136 8.34 9.81 0.33
C LEU A 136 9.41 9.12 1.18
N SER A 137 10.69 9.31 0.89
CA SER A 137 11.76 8.58 1.56
C SER A 137 11.73 8.71 3.09
N ALA A 138 11.37 9.89 3.60
CA ALA A 138 11.26 10.14 5.04
C ALA A 138 9.96 9.58 5.69
N ARG A 139 9.02 9.09 4.87
CA ARG A 139 7.69 8.62 5.30
C ARG A 139 7.48 7.12 5.10
N LEU A 140 8.49 6.44 4.62
CA LEU A 140 8.46 5.00 4.38
C LEU A 140 9.48 4.30 5.29
N PRO A 141 9.21 3.06 5.71
CA PRO A 141 7.98 2.30 5.46
C PRO A 141 6.77 2.83 6.24
N VAL A 142 5.55 2.44 5.81
CA VAL A 142 4.35 2.76 6.58
C VAL A 142 4.30 1.92 7.85
N ARG A 143 3.72 2.46 8.93
CA ARG A 143 3.65 1.72 10.19
C ARG A 143 2.75 0.49 10.07
N PRO A 144 3.14 -0.66 10.67
CA PRO A 144 2.23 -1.76 10.85
C PRO A 144 1.01 -1.33 11.69
N TYR A 145 -0.14 -1.90 11.39
CA TYR A 145 -1.35 -1.62 12.16
C TYR A 145 -1.15 -2.04 13.63
N GLY A 146 -1.46 -1.15 14.55
CA GLY A 146 -1.29 -1.40 15.99
C GLY A 146 0.11 -1.13 16.56
N ALA A 147 1.06 -0.71 15.75
CA ALA A 147 2.33 -0.20 16.28
C ALA A 147 2.06 1.15 16.96
N GLN A 148 2.25 1.19 18.27
CA GLN A 148 2.17 2.44 19.03
C GLN A 148 3.37 3.34 18.68
N PRO A 149 3.20 4.67 18.75
CA PRO A 149 4.30 5.61 18.53
C PRO A 149 5.43 5.44 19.50
#